data_ecd6ae908a8d8cfdffe2a66e97397c6a
#
_entry.id   ecd6ae908a8d8cfdffe2a66e97397c6a
#
_cell.length_a   1.000
_cell.length_b   1.000
_cell.length_c   1.000
_cell.angle_alpha   90.00
_cell.angle_beta   90.00
_cell.angle_gamma   90.00
#
_symmetry.space_group_name_H-M   'P 1'
#
loop_
_entity.id
_entity.type
_entity.pdbx_description
1 polymer ?
#
loop_
_entity_poly.entity_id
_entity_poly.type
_entity_poly.pdbx_seq_one_letter_code
_entity_poly.pdbx_strand_id
1 'polypeptide(L)'
;SIYNKMVLPVATDNPTEDYEALTPRVALWDVGAQRQVQIYGPDALKLATYVSARDLSNLKIGVAKYAPLCDYEGRLINDPVVLRVDEETIWFSIADSDVLLWIRAIAGERGDQVEVCEPDVSPLALQGPKANDVASQVFGDWVKDLKFFHFRRFTHEGIPLVLCRS
;
A
#
# COMPACT_ATOMS: atom_id res chain seq x y z
N SER A 1 -5.20 11.76 17.29
CA SER A 1 -4.80 12.58 16.14
C SER A 1 -5.75 12.38 14.97
N ILE A 2 -5.68 13.27 13.98
CA ILE A 2 -6.38 13.11 12.70
C ILE A 2 -5.30 12.96 11.62
N TYR A 3 -5.42 11.91 10.82
CA TYR A 3 -4.56 11.66 9.67
C TYR A 3 -5.41 11.10 8.52
N ASN A 4 -5.26 11.65 7.33
CA ASN A 4 -6.02 11.28 6.14
C ASN A 4 -7.54 11.19 6.38
N LYS A 5 -8.10 12.20 7.09
CA LYS A 5 -9.52 12.34 7.48
C LYS A 5 -10.03 11.26 8.46
N MET A 6 -9.14 10.46 9.05
CA MET A 6 -9.48 9.44 10.05
C MET A 6 -8.94 9.82 11.42
N VAL A 7 -9.70 9.49 12.46
CA VAL A 7 -9.25 9.66 13.85
C VAL A 7 -8.41 8.43 14.22
N LEU A 8 -7.17 8.66 14.60
CA LEU A 8 -6.23 7.61 14.99
C LEU A 8 -5.76 7.79 16.43
N PRO A 9 -5.50 6.70 17.17
CA PRO A 9 -4.78 6.77 18.43
C PRO A 9 -3.37 7.33 18.17
N VAL A 10 -2.85 8.11 19.10
CA VAL A 10 -1.49 8.68 19.03
C VAL A 10 -0.49 7.76 19.73
N ALA A 11 -0.97 7.04 20.72
CA ALA A 11 -0.22 6.08 21.52
C ALA A 11 -1.23 5.07 22.10
N THR A 12 -0.71 3.93 22.55
CA THR A 12 -1.43 3.01 23.41
C THR A 12 -1.31 3.44 24.87
N ASP A 13 -1.01 2.57 25.81
CA ASP A 13 -0.95 2.92 27.23
C ASP A 13 0.29 3.74 27.59
N ASN A 14 1.44 3.38 27.02
CA ASN A 14 2.74 4.00 27.33
C ASN A 14 3.58 4.22 26.07
N PRO A 15 3.67 5.45 25.54
CA PRO A 15 4.42 5.74 24.31
C PRO A 15 5.93 5.42 24.42
N THR A 16 6.50 5.50 25.62
CA THR A 16 7.91 5.16 25.83
C THR A 16 8.13 3.66 25.66
N GLU A 17 7.27 2.83 26.25
CA GLU A 17 7.34 1.38 26.10
C GLU A 17 7.10 0.93 24.67
N ASP A 18 6.16 1.57 23.95
CA ASP A 18 5.90 1.33 22.54
C ASP A 18 7.15 1.60 21.70
N TYR A 19 7.83 2.73 21.94
CA TYR A 19 9.07 3.08 21.24
C TYR A 19 10.22 2.13 21.59
N GLU A 20 10.39 1.78 22.87
CA GLU A 20 11.38 0.81 23.31
C GLU A 20 11.13 -0.60 22.78
N ALA A 21 9.89 -0.95 22.47
CA ALA A 21 9.55 -2.21 21.83
C ALA A 21 9.94 -2.22 20.35
N LEU A 22 9.74 -1.11 19.64
CA LEU A 22 9.98 -1.01 18.20
C LEU A 22 11.45 -1.24 17.84
N THR A 23 12.38 -0.64 18.56
CA THR A 23 13.81 -0.64 18.20
C THR A 23 14.51 -2.00 18.37
N PRO A 24 14.32 -2.75 19.49
CA PRO A 24 14.96 -4.08 19.67
C PRO A 24 14.05 -5.28 19.33
N ARG A 25 12.75 -5.06 19.14
CA ARG A 25 11.77 -6.14 18.98
C ARG A 25 10.92 -5.95 17.72
N VAL A 26 9.64 -5.67 17.90
CA VAL A 26 8.65 -5.49 16.84
C VAL A 26 7.44 -4.77 17.40
N ALA A 27 6.83 -3.91 16.58
CA ALA A 27 5.54 -3.29 16.86
C ALA A 27 4.57 -3.55 15.72
N LEU A 28 3.30 -3.73 16.04
CA LEU A 28 2.19 -3.78 15.09
C LEU A 28 1.49 -2.43 15.09
N TRP A 29 1.41 -1.81 13.92
CA TRP A 29 0.78 -0.51 13.72
C TRP A 29 -0.54 -0.68 12.98
N ASP A 30 -1.60 -0.08 13.50
CA ASP A 30 -2.79 0.19 12.70
C ASP A 30 -2.48 1.38 11.77
N VAL A 31 -2.33 1.08 10.50
CA VAL A 31 -2.12 2.08 9.45
C VAL A 31 -3.32 2.15 8.50
N GLY A 32 -4.51 1.82 8.97
CA GLY A 32 -5.75 1.86 8.19
C GLY A 32 -6.04 3.21 7.54
N ALA A 33 -5.51 4.30 8.11
CA ALA A 33 -5.57 5.62 7.49
C ALA A 33 -4.71 5.77 6.23
N GLN A 34 -3.73 4.91 6.00
CA GLN A 34 -2.98 4.80 4.74
C GLN A 34 -3.82 3.97 3.76
N ARG A 35 -4.92 4.55 3.31
CA ARG A 35 -5.91 3.89 2.46
C ARG A 35 -5.29 3.40 1.15
N GLN A 36 -5.90 2.40 0.55
CA GLN A 36 -5.53 1.96 -0.78
C GLN A 36 -6.40 2.66 -1.81
N VAL A 37 -5.83 3.04 -2.96
CA VAL A 37 -6.59 3.44 -4.14
C VAL A 37 -6.39 2.35 -5.19
N GLN A 38 -7.49 1.75 -5.61
CA GLN A 38 -7.50 0.71 -6.64
C GLN A 38 -7.84 1.31 -7.99
N ILE A 39 -7.08 0.93 -9.01
CA ILE A 39 -7.44 1.06 -10.41
C ILE A 39 -7.71 -0.35 -10.92
N TYR A 40 -8.91 -0.59 -11.42
CA TYR A 40 -9.32 -1.88 -11.97
C TYR A 40 -9.82 -1.73 -13.41
N GLY A 41 -9.34 -2.56 -14.32
CA GLY A 41 -9.76 -2.60 -15.71
C GLY A 41 -8.60 -2.76 -16.69
N PRO A 42 -8.93 -2.93 -18.00
CA PRO A 42 -7.91 -3.21 -19.03
C PRO A 42 -6.86 -2.11 -19.20
N ASP A 43 -7.19 -0.85 -18.89
CA ASP A 43 -6.24 0.26 -18.97
C ASP A 43 -5.55 0.56 -17.61
N ALA A 44 -5.69 -0.29 -16.58
CA ALA A 44 -5.19 0.00 -15.23
C ALA A 44 -3.68 0.28 -15.19
N LEU A 45 -2.86 -0.56 -15.80
CA LEU A 45 -1.40 -0.36 -15.83
C LEU A 45 -1.00 0.86 -16.64
N LYS A 46 -1.71 1.15 -17.73
CA LYS A 46 -1.49 2.32 -18.58
C LYS A 46 -1.78 3.62 -17.81
N LEU A 47 -2.91 3.68 -17.11
CA LEU A 47 -3.27 4.82 -16.28
C LEU A 47 -2.30 4.97 -15.09
N ALA A 48 -1.98 3.88 -14.39
CA ALA A 48 -1.02 3.90 -13.28
C ALA A 48 0.35 4.43 -13.71
N THR A 49 0.83 4.01 -14.90
CA THR A 49 2.08 4.53 -15.48
C THR A 49 1.97 6.02 -15.82
N TYR A 50 0.84 6.47 -16.34
CA TYR A 50 0.63 7.86 -16.71
C TYR A 50 0.65 8.81 -15.51
N VAL A 51 -0.02 8.45 -14.41
CA VAL A 51 -0.12 9.29 -13.21
C VAL A 51 1.14 9.27 -12.34
N SER A 52 2.04 8.32 -12.58
CA SER A 52 3.27 8.15 -11.80
C SER A 52 4.44 8.88 -12.45
N ALA A 53 5.28 9.52 -11.65
CA ALA A 53 6.57 10.05 -12.10
C ALA A 53 7.61 8.94 -12.38
N ARG A 54 7.23 7.67 -12.18
CA ARG A 54 8.07 6.49 -12.41
C ARG A 54 7.43 5.58 -13.45
N ASP A 55 8.23 5.08 -14.39
CA ASP A 55 7.77 4.07 -15.35
C ASP A 55 7.37 2.76 -14.64
N LEU A 56 6.09 2.41 -14.79
CA LEU A 56 5.48 1.17 -14.27
C LEU A 56 5.18 0.16 -15.37
N SER A 57 5.48 0.44 -16.64
CA SER A 57 5.14 -0.43 -17.78
C SER A 57 5.64 -1.86 -17.62
N ASN A 58 6.79 -2.03 -16.96
CA ASN A 58 7.40 -3.34 -16.69
C ASN A 58 7.15 -3.84 -15.25
N LEU A 59 6.20 -3.26 -14.51
CA LEU A 59 5.84 -3.74 -13.17
C LEU A 59 5.20 -5.14 -13.29
N LYS A 60 5.77 -6.12 -12.59
CA LYS A 60 5.28 -7.51 -12.61
C LYS A 60 4.20 -7.72 -11.56
N ILE A 61 3.30 -8.67 -11.79
CA ILE A 61 2.33 -9.14 -10.79
C ILE A 61 3.08 -9.67 -9.57
N GLY A 62 2.60 -9.35 -8.37
CA GLY A 62 3.25 -9.71 -7.10
C GLY A 62 4.45 -8.84 -6.74
N VAL A 63 4.71 -7.77 -7.50
CA VAL A 63 5.79 -6.82 -7.24
C VAL A 63 5.21 -5.45 -6.90
N ALA A 64 5.83 -4.78 -5.94
CA ALA A 64 5.54 -3.41 -5.56
C ALA A 64 6.67 -2.47 -6.03
N LYS A 65 6.34 -1.19 -6.22
CA LYS A 65 7.30 -0.12 -6.50
C LYS A 65 6.90 1.16 -5.79
N TYR A 66 7.85 1.86 -5.22
CA TYR A 66 7.67 3.25 -4.81
C TYR A 66 7.53 4.13 -6.06
N ALA A 67 6.44 4.88 -6.17
CA ALA A 67 6.13 5.65 -7.37
C ALA A 67 5.44 6.99 -7.03
N PRO A 68 6.21 8.07 -6.91
CA PRO A 68 5.66 9.40 -6.64
C PRO A 68 4.64 9.84 -7.69
N LEU A 69 3.57 10.48 -7.22
CA LEU A 69 2.58 11.15 -8.04
C LEU A 69 2.83 12.65 -7.97
N CYS A 70 2.89 13.30 -9.13
CA CYS A 70 3.10 14.73 -9.23
C CYS A 70 1.95 15.38 -10.01
N ASP A 71 1.72 16.68 -9.72
CA ASP A 71 0.87 17.51 -10.55
C ASP A 71 1.60 17.91 -11.87
N TYR A 72 0.90 18.66 -12.73
CA TYR A 72 1.44 19.10 -14.02
C TYR A 72 2.56 20.15 -13.90
N GLU A 73 2.81 20.69 -12.71
CA GLU A 73 3.92 21.59 -12.41
C GLU A 73 5.10 20.86 -11.74
N GLY A 74 5.00 19.53 -11.56
CA GLY A 74 6.02 18.71 -10.93
C GLY A 74 6.01 18.72 -9.40
N ARG A 75 4.96 19.25 -8.76
CA ARG A 75 4.83 19.24 -7.31
C ARG A 75 4.31 17.89 -6.85
N LEU A 76 4.86 17.38 -5.75
CA LEU A 76 4.46 16.12 -5.18
C LEU A 76 3.01 16.17 -4.65
N ILE A 77 2.15 15.28 -5.14
CA ILE A 77 0.80 15.04 -4.63
C ILE A 77 0.83 13.96 -3.56
N ASN A 78 1.51 12.85 -3.84
CA ASN A 78 1.63 11.70 -2.94
C ASN A 78 2.84 10.85 -3.36
N ASP A 79 3.33 10.02 -2.45
CA ASP A 79 4.47 9.13 -2.67
C ASP A 79 4.14 7.66 -2.37
N PRO A 80 3.14 7.09 -3.04
CA PRO A 80 2.65 5.77 -2.73
C PRO A 80 3.63 4.64 -3.06
N VAL A 81 3.39 3.51 -2.42
CA VAL A 81 3.85 2.22 -2.91
C VAL A 81 2.78 1.65 -3.83
N VAL A 82 3.15 1.37 -5.08
CA VAL A 82 2.25 0.80 -6.10
C VAL A 82 2.42 -0.70 -6.17
N LEU A 83 1.33 -1.45 -6.06
CA LEU A 83 1.28 -2.91 -6.13
C LEU A 83 0.55 -3.36 -7.39
N ARG A 84 1.17 -4.20 -8.22
CA ARG A 84 0.44 -4.89 -9.30
C ARG A 84 -0.16 -6.18 -8.77
N VAL A 85 -1.45 -6.12 -8.43
CA VAL A 85 -2.17 -7.21 -7.76
C VAL A 85 -2.46 -8.37 -8.71
N ASP A 86 -2.90 -8.05 -9.94
CA ASP A 86 -3.11 -8.98 -11.04
C ASP A 86 -3.02 -8.25 -12.39
N GLU A 87 -3.53 -8.84 -13.49
CA GLU A 87 -3.41 -8.28 -14.84
C GLU A 87 -4.12 -6.93 -14.96
N GLU A 88 -5.27 -6.77 -14.31
CA GLU A 88 -6.16 -5.61 -14.44
C GLU A 88 -6.28 -4.79 -13.15
N THR A 89 -5.56 -5.17 -12.07
CA THR A 89 -5.69 -4.53 -10.76
C THR A 89 -4.36 -3.94 -10.30
N ILE A 90 -4.36 -2.64 -10.10
CA ILE A 90 -3.25 -1.89 -9.50
C ILE A 90 -3.74 -1.22 -8.22
N TRP A 91 -2.98 -1.35 -7.14
CA TRP A 91 -3.21 -0.62 -5.89
C TRP A 91 -2.13 0.42 -5.66
N PHE A 92 -2.55 1.58 -5.21
CA PHE A 92 -1.70 2.62 -4.65
C PHE A 92 -1.89 2.65 -3.14
N SER A 93 -0.88 2.27 -2.38
CA SER A 93 -0.84 2.40 -0.92
C SER A 93 -0.38 3.81 -0.60
N ILE A 94 -1.33 4.67 -0.24
CA ILE A 94 -1.11 6.12 -0.20
C ILE A 94 -0.75 6.63 1.19
N ALA A 95 -0.04 7.77 1.23
CA ALA A 95 0.04 8.65 2.39
C ALA A 95 -1.19 9.58 2.47
N ASP A 96 -1.09 10.71 3.17
CA ASP A 96 -2.21 11.64 3.37
C ASP A 96 -2.41 12.56 2.15
N SER A 97 -3.38 12.24 1.29
CA SER A 97 -3.89 13.16 0.24
C SER A 97 -5.10 12.58 -0.53
N ASP A 98 -5.72 13.39 -1.38
CA ASP A 98 -6.90 13.01 -2.17
C ASP A 98 -6.56 12.30 -3.49
N VAL A 99 -5.70 11.29 -3.47
CA VAL A 99 -5.25 10.53 -4.65
C VAL A 99 -6.41 9.89 -5.41
N LEU A 100 -7.44 9.41 -4.70
CA LEU A 100 -8.64 8.84 -5.33
C LEU A 100 -9.30 9.82 -6.30
N LEU A 101 -9.51 11.06 -5.87
CA LEU A 101 -10.17 12.09 -6.68
C LEU A 101 -9.28 12.51 -7.85
N TRP A 102 -7.97 12.63 -7.62
CA TRP A 102 -6.99 12.95 -8.65
C TRP A 102 -6.98 11.91 -9.77
N ILE A 103 -6.87 10.62 -9.42
CA ILE A 103 -6.84 9.54 -10.43
C ILE A 103 -8.18 9.42 -11.15
N ARG A 104 -9.32 9.56 -10.45
CA ARG A 104 -10.66 9.55 -11.06
C ARG A 104 -10.83 10.65 -12.10
N ALA A 105 -10.39 11.86 -11.79
CA ALA A 105 -10.50 12.99 -12.71
C ALA A 105 -9.69 12.74 -13.97
N ILE A 106 -8.44 12.29 -13.84
CA ILE A 106 -7.57 11.97 -14.96
C ILE A 106 -8.13 10.82 -15.80
N ALA A 107 -8.59 9.74 -15.17
CA ALA A 107 -9.19 8.59 -15.86
C ALA A 107 -10.39 9.01 -16.72
N GLY A 108 -11.28 9.84 -16.14
CA GLY A 108 -12.46 10.36 -16.84
C GLY A 108 -12.13 11.25 -18.03
N GLU A 109 -11.16 12.17 -17.86
CA GLU A 109 -10.74 13.06 -18.97
C GLU A 109 -10.06 12.28 -20.09
N ARG A 110 -9.26 11.29 -19.76
CA ARG A 110 -8.55 10.45 -20.74
C ARG A 110 -9.46 9.41 -21.42
N GLY A 111 -10.61 9.11 -20.81
CA GLY A 111 -11.49 8.05 -21.28
C GLY A 111 -10.89 6.64 -21.14
N ASP A 112 -9.99 6.43 -20.14
CA ASP A 112 -9.40 5.13 -19.87
C ASP A 112 -10.48 4.16 -19.35
N GLN A 113 -10.47 2.90 -19.85
CA GLN A 113 -11.43 1.86 -19.46
C GLN A 113 -11.03 1.27 -18.09
N VAL A 114 -11.35 1.99 -17.04
CA VAL A 114 -11.04 1.61 -15.66
C VAL A 114 -12.13 2.04 -14.69
N GLU A 115 -12.23 1.32 -13.58
CA GLU A 115 -12.87 1.75 -12.36
C GLU A 115 -11.80 2.17 -11.35
N VAL A 116 -12.01 3.31 -10.67
CA VAL A 116 -11.12 3.80 -9.62
C VAL A 116 -11.89 3.91 -8.32
N CYS A 117 -11.51 3.15 -7.30
CA CYS A 117 -12.20 3.08 -6.01
C CYS A 117 -11.23 2.88 -4.84
N GLU A 118 -11.74 2.95 -3.63
CA GLU A 118 -11.07 2.45 -2.44
C GLU A 118 -11.54 1.01 -2.20
N PRO A 119 -10.66 0.00 -2.26
CA PRO A 119 -11.03 -1.37 -1.93
C PRO A 119 -11.28 -1.50 -0.42
N ASP A 120 -12.15 -2.45 -0.04
CA ASP A 120 -12.42 -2.76 1.37
C ASP A 120 -11.25 -3.57 1.96
N VAL A 121 -10.20 -2.85 2.33
CA VAL A 121 -8.99 -3.42 2.96
C VAL A 121 -8.47 -2.47 4.03
N SER A 122 -7.94 -3.04 5.11
CA SER A 122 -7.33 -2.30 6.22
C SER A 122 -5.88 -2.69 6.36
N PRO A 123 -4.93 -1.81 6.00
CA PRO A 123 -3.51 -2.11 6.11
C PRO A 123 -3.04 -2.08 7.56
N LEU A 124 -2.19 -3.05 7.89
CA LEU A 124 -1.43 -3.13 9.14
C LEU A 124 0.06 -3.13 8.79
N ALA A 125 0.88 -2.51 9.61
CA ALA A 125 2.33 -2.53 9.45
C ALA A 125 2.99 -3.23 10.63
N LEU A 126 3.73 -4.30 10.34
CA LEU A 126 4.55 -5.01 11.31
C LEU A 126 6.00 -4.54 11.15
N GLN A 127 6.51 -3.77 12.11
CA GLN A 127 7.80 -3.08 12.00
C GLN A 127 8.73 -3.42 13.16
N GLY A 128 10.00 -3.58 12.85
CA GLY A 128 11.06 -3.84 13.80
C GLY A 128 11.94 -5.03 13.41
N PRO A 129 13.09 -5.25 14.07
CA PRO A 129 14.06 -6.28 13.71
C PRO A 129 13.51 -7.71 13.76
N LYS A 130 12.47 -7.96 14.57
CA LYS A 130 11.82 -9.28 14.69
C LYS A 130 10.53 -9.43 13.85
N ALA A 131 10.24 -8.50 12.94
CA ALA A 131 9.03 -8.53 12.14
C ALA A 131 8.91 -9.83 11.31
N ASN A 132 10.01 -10.27 10.67
CA ASN A 132 10.03 -11.52 9.91
C ASN A 132 9.79 -12.76 10.79
N ASP A 133 10.31 -12.77 12.01
CA ASP A 133 10.14 -13.91 12.93
C ASP A 133 8.67 -14.03 13.35
N VAL A 134 8.05 -12.92 13.74
CA VAL A 134 6.62 -12.88 14.10
C VAL A 134 5.74 -13.25 12.91
N ALA A 135 5.96 -12.65 11.75
CA ALA A 135 5.20 -12.96 10.55
C ALA A 135 5.35 -14.43 10.12
N SER A 136 6.54 -15.03 10.31
CA SER A 136 6.77 -16.44 10.00
C SER A 136 6.06 -17.38 10.99
N GLN A 137 5.98 -17.01 12.26
CA GLN A 137 5.24 -17.77 13.26
C GLN A 137 3.73 -17.81 12.97
N VAL A 138 3.19 -16.70 12.46
CA VAL A 138 1.76 -16.58 12.16
C VAL A 138 1.41 -17.19 10.80
N PHE A 139 2.18 -16.89 9.76
CA PHE A 139 1.84 -17.21 8.37
C PHE A 139 2.68 -18.34 7.76
N GLY A 140 3.73 -18.79 8.45
CA GLY A 140 4.64 -19.84 7.99
C GLY A 140 5.95 -19.33 7.40
N ASP A 141 6.92 -20.22 7.28
CA ASP A 141 8.32 -19.89 6.94
C ASP A 141 8.51 -19.29 5.53
N TRP A 142 7.54 -19.45 4.62
CA TRP A 142 7.59 -18.84 3.30
C TRP A 142 7.73 -17.30 3.33
N VAL A 143 7.36 -16.66 4.44
CA VAL A 143 7.51 -15.21 4.63
C VAL A 143 8.97 -14.78 4.55
N LYS A 144 9.89 -15.62 5.02
CA LYS A 144 11.34 -15.34 5.01
C LYS A 144 11.92 -15.26 3.60
N ASP A 145 11.31 -15.99 2.66
CA ASP A 145 11.73 -16.03 1.25
C ASP A 145 11.15 -14.89 0.42
N LEU A 146 10.19 -14.13 0.98
CA LEU A 146 9.59 -12.99 0.30
C LEU A 146 10.63 -11.88 0.12
N LYS A 147 10.90 -11.50 -1.12
CA LYS A 147 11.89 -10.47 -1.45
C LYS A 147 11.39 -9.08 -1.12
N PHE A 148 12.29 -8.13 -0.90
CA PHE A 148 11.95 -6.71 -0.73
C PHE A 148 11.12 -6.19 -1.92
N PHE A 149 10.07 -5.44 -1.63
CA PHE A 149 9.06 -4.99 -2.59
C PHE A 149 8.39 -6.10 -3.41
N HIS A 150 8.26 -7.29 -2.82
CA HIS A 150 7.38 -8.33 -3.33
C HIS A 150 6.25 -8.58 -2.34
N PHE A 151 5.12 -9.04 -2.84
CA PHE A 151 3.98 -9.40 -2.02
C PHE A 151 3.35 -10.71 -2.48
N ARG A 152 2.59 -11.33 -1.60
CA ARG A 152 1.83 -12.54 -1.88
C ARG A 152 0.40 -12.39 -1.37
N ARG A 153 -0.56 -12.82 -2.18
CA ARG A 153 -1.96 -12.99 -1.79
C ARG A 153 -2.14 -14.40 -1.26
N PHE A 154 -2.85 -14.55 -0.16
CA PHE A 154 -3.14 -15.86 0.45
C PHE A 154 -4.35 -15.73 1.37
N THR A 155 -4.83 -16.87 1.88
CA THR A 155 -5.90 -16.92 2.88
C THR A 155 -5.33 -17.48 4.17
N HIS A 156 -5.60 -16.84 5.29
CA HIS A 156 -5.25 -17.29 6.62
C HIS A 156 -6.50 -17.33 7.47
N GLU A 157 -6.84 -18.49 8.03
CA GLU A 157 -8.06 -18.73 8.84
C GLU A 157 -9.35 -18.23 8.16
N GLY A 158 -9.45 -18.38 6.85
CA GLY A 158 -10.60 -17.93 6.05
C GLY A 158 -10.58 -16.45 5.65
N ILE A 159 -9.61 -15.67 6.12
CA ILE A 159 -9.46 -14.24 5.81
C ILE A 159 -8.51 -14.06 4.62
N PRO A 160 -8.94 -13.39 3.53
CA PRO A 160 -8.04 -13.06 2.42
C PRO A 160 -7.06 -11.95 2.83
N LEU A 161 -5.79 -12.18 2.59
CA LEU A 161 -4.70 -11.29 2.97
C LEU A 161 -3.75 -11.01 1.80
N VAL A 162 -3.13 -9.84 1.87
CA VAL A 162 -1.96 -9.48 1.06
C VAL A 162 -0.82 -9.15 2.01
N LEU A 163 0.28 -9.91 1.96
CA LEU A 163 1.47 -9.63 2.72
C LEU A 163 2.55 -9.10 1.78
N CYS A 164 2.97 -7.86 2.03
CA CYS A 164 4.03 -7.19 1.29
C CYS A 164 5.25 -6.99 2.19
N ARG A 165 6.42 -7.26 1.66
CA ARG A 165 7.69 -6.91 2.31
C ARG A 165 8.20 -5.58 1.77
N SER A 166 8.10 -4.51 2.59
CA SER A 166 8.54 -3.15 2.26
C SER A 166 9.70 -2.69 3.14
#